data_b20acf1982d3e4a639e7ed7bee57f329
#
_entry.id   b20acf1982d3e4a639e7ed7bee57f329
#
_cell.length_a   1.000
_cell.length_b   1.000
_cell.length_c   1.000
_cell.angle_alpha   90.00
_cell.angle_beta   90.00
_cell.angle_gamma   90.00
#
_symmetry.space_group_name_H-M   'P 1'
#
loop_
_entity.id
_entity.type
_entity.pdbx_description
1 polymer ?
#
loop_
_entity_poly.entity_id
_entity_poly.type
_entity_poly.pdbx_seq_one_letter_code
_entity_poly.pdbx_strand_id
1 'polypeptide(L)'
;RQRQMCIRDRPSFTLADNEMEFGVGIHGEPGIDRRAFVSLDQTVDEMFDTLLENGTYSRTLRHWDPAQGIWQEDKQGKQPLQRGDRVIALVNNLGATPLSELYGVYNRLDERCQQAGIVIERNLIGSYCTSLDMTGFSITLLKVDDETLALWDAPVHTPGLNWGN
;
A
#
# COMPACT_ATOMS: atom_id res chain seq x y z
N ARG A 1 -20.07 3.61 13.98
CA ARG A 1 -19.48 3.48 12.62
C ARG A 1 -18.23 2.61 12.62
N GLN A 2 -17.29 2.75 13.55
CA GLN A 2 -16.09 1.90 13.63
C GLN A 2 -16.40 0.41 13.80
N ARG A 3 -17.46 0.05 14.52
CA ARG A 3 -17.90 -1.35 14.65
C ARG A 3 -18.35 -1.99 13.33
N GLN A 4 -18.90 -1.22 12.40
CA GLN A 4 -19.33 -1.74 11.10
C GLN A 4 -18.14 -2.03 10.16
N MET A 5 -17.04 -1.31 10.29
CA MET A 5 -15.82 -1.54 9.51
C MET A 5 -15.09 -2.83 9.90
N CYS A 6 -15.11 -3.18 11.20
CA CYS A 6 -14.46 -4.40 11.69
C CYS A 6 -15.31 -5.68 11.54
N ILE A 7 -16.56 -5.59 11.11
CA ILE A 7 -17.51 -6.71 11.04
C ILE A 7 -17.84 -7.10 9.58
N ARG A 8 -17.34 -6.41 8.58
CA ARG A 8 -17.57 -6.78 7.18
C ARG A 8 -16.64 -7.92 6.78
N ASP A 9 -17.22 -9.10 6.69
CA ASP A 9 -16.57 -10.33 6.27
C ASP A 9 -16.33 -10.38 4.76
N ARG A 10 -16.97 -9.49 4.00
CA ARG A 10 -17.03 -9.52 2.54
C ARG A 10 -16.94 -8.11 1.96
N PRO A 11 -16.51 -7.99 0.69
CA PRO A 11 -16.57 -6.72 -0.01
C PRO A 11 -18.00 -6.19 -0.06
N SER A 12 -18.16 -4.88 -0.18
CA SER A 12 -19.47 -4.22 -0.27
C SER A 12 -20.14 -4.38 -1.64
N PHE A 13 -19.50 -5.10 -2.55
CA PHE A 13 -19.95 -5.36 -3.92
C PHE A 13 -19.80 -6.85 -4.27
N THR A 14 -20.52 -7.30 -5.27
CA THR A 14 -20.39 -8.65 -5.84
C THR A 14 -19.74 -8.56 -7.20
N LEU A 15 -18.78 -9.45 -7.47
CA LEU A 15 -18.14 -9.62 -8.76
C LEU A 15 -18.62 -10.91 -9.41
N ALA A 16 -18.68 -10.95 -10.73
CA ALA A 16 -18.79 -12.21 -11.46
C ALA A 16 -17.46 -12.98 -11.40
N ASP A 17 -17.47 -14.29 -11.70
CA ASP A 17 -16.32 -15.17 -11.56
C ASP A 17 -15.07 -14.74 -12.37
N ASN A 18 -15.30 -13.96 -13.43
CA ASN A 18 -14.24 -13.47 -14.32
C ASN A 18 -13.98 -11.97 -14.21
N GLU A 19 -14.48 -11.33 -13.15
CA GLU A 19 -14.33 -9.89 -12.93
C GLU A 19 -13.41 -9.58 -11.76
N MET A 20 -12.77 -8.45 -11.84
CA MET A 20 -12.00 -7.83 -10.75
C MET A 20 -12.40 -6.37 -10.56
N GLU A 21 -12.29 -5.89 -9.34
CA GLU A 21 -12.46 -4.48 -8.99
C GLU A 21 -11.07 -3.90 -8.72
N PHE A 22 -10.67 -2.91 -9.50
CA PHE A 22 -9.37 -2.26 -9.39
C PHE A 22 -9.47 -0.96 -8.58
N GLY A 23 -8.55 -0.74 -7.65
CA GLY A 23 -8.49 0.48 -6.85
C GLY A 23 -9.51 0.57 -5.73
N VAL A 24 -9.88 -0.58 -5.13
CA VAL A 24 -10.82 -0.65 -4.00
C VAL A 24 -10.30 0.16 -2.81
N GLY A 25 -11.19 0.96 -2.22
CA GLY A 25 -10.89 1.70 -0.99
C GLY A 25 -10.76 0.79 0.23
N ILE A 26 -9.92 1.16 1.18
CA ILE A 26 -9.64 0.39 2.41
C ILE A 26 -10.89 0.19 3.29
N HIS A 27 -11.89 1.05 3.16
CA HIS A 27 -13.16 0.94 3.87
C HIS A 27 -14.24 0.23 3.05
N GLY A 28 -13.89 -0.35 1.89
CA GLY A 28 -14.79 -1.02 0.96
C GLY A 28 -15.54 -0.06 0.05
N GLU A 29 -14.99 1.13 -0.18
CA GLU A 29 -15.46 2.02 -1.23
C GLU A 29 -15.27 1.35 -2.60
N PRO A 30 -16.18 1.58 -3.56
CA PRO A 30 -16.04 1.08 -4.93
C PRO A 30 -14.68 1.44 -5.51
N GLY A 31 -14.14 0.56 -6.33
CA GLY A 31 -12.89 0.79 -7.05
C GLY A 31 -13.01 1.87 -8.13
N ILE A 32 -11.88 2.12 -8.76
CA ILE A 32 -11.79 3.05 -9.89
C ILE A 32 -12.44 2.43 -11.13
N ASP A 33 -12.26 1.11 -11.30
CA ASP A 33 -12.68 0.39 -12.49
C ASP A 33 -13.04 -1.07 -12.17
N ARG A 34 -14.12 -1.54 -12.80
CA ARG A 34 -14.54 -2.94 -12.78
C ARG A 34 -14.37 -3.53 -14.17
N ARG A 35 -13.63 -4.61 -14.27
CA ARG A 35 -13.24 -5.20 -15.55
C ARG A 35 -12.98 -6.70 -15.47
N ALA A 36 -12.80 -7.31 -16.63
CA ALA A 36 -12.40 -8.71 -16.70
C ALA A 36 -11.07 -8.94 -16.01
N PHE A 37 -10.95 -10.09 -15.35
CA PHE A 37 -9.70 -10.51 -14.72
C PHE A 37 -8.59 -10.65 -15.76
N VAL A 38 -7.42 -10.09 -15.42
CA VAL A 38 -6.19 -10.19 -16.23
C VAL A 38 -5.12 -10.97 -15.47
N SER A 39 -3.96 -11.21 -16.07
CA SER A 39 -2.88 -11.90 -15.38
C SER A 39 -2.39 -11.12 -14.16
N LEU A 40 -1.74 -11.83 -13.22
CA LEU A 40 -1.12 -11.23 -12.04
C LEU A 40 -0.13 -10.12 -12.47
N ASP A 41 0.74 -10.42 -13.42
CA ASP A 41 1.76 -9.48 -13.89
C ASP A 41 1.15 -8.22 -14.46
N GLN A 42 0.11 -8.35 -15.30
CA GLN A 42 -0.61 -7.20 -15.84
C GLN A 42 -1.28 -6.37 -14.75
N THR A 43 -1.87 -7.04 -13.76
CA THR A 43 -2.49 -6.34 -12.62
C THR A 43 -1.44 -5.53 -11.84
N VAL A 44 -0.29 -6.13 -11.53
CA VAL A 44 0.80 -5.46 -10.80
C VAL A 44 1.38 -4.32 -11.63
N ASP A 45 1.57 -4.52 -12.94
CA ASP A 45 2.07 -3.49 -13.85
C ASP A 45 1.17 -2.24 -13.82
N GLU A 46 -0.13 -2.42 -13.96
CA GLU A 46 -1.08 -1.31 -13.93
C GLU A 46 -1.17 -0.65 -12.55
N MET A 47 -1.12 -1.43 -11.46
CA MET A 47 -1.07 -0.87 -10.11
C MET A 47 0.19 -0.02 -9.92
N PHE A 48 1.34 -0.50 -10.40
CA PHE A 48 2.60 0.22 -10.31
C PHE A 48 2.57 1.52 -11.13
N ASP A 49 2.09 1.46 -12.38
CA ASP A 49 1.96 2.63 -13.23
C ASP A 49 1.00 3.66 -12.62
N THR A 50 -0.14 3.21 -12.09
CA THR A 50 -1.08 4.06 -11.36
C THR A 50 -0.45 4.73 -10.14
N LEU A 51 0.39 4.01 -9.37
CA LEU A 51 1.11 4.58 -8.24
C LEU A 51 2.12 5.65 -8.66
N LEU A 52 2.80 5.47 -9.79
CA LEU A 52 3.75 6.46 -10.32
C LEU A 52 3.04 7.66 -10.95
N GLU A 53 1.96 7.43 -11.70
CA GLU A 53 1.19 8.48 -12.36
C GLU A 53 0.32 9.29 -11.40
N ASN A 54 0.11 8.80 -10.20
CA ASN A 54 -0.77 9.41 -9.21
C ASN A 54 -0.24 10.75 -8.69
N GLY A 55 0.12 11.52 -9.62
CA GLY A 55 0.35 12.95 -9.76
C GLY A 55 0.86 13.71 -8.54
N THR A 56 1.26 14.90 -8.81
CA THR A 56 1.46 15.93 -7.79
C THR A 56 0.11 16.30 -7.15
N TYR A 57 -0.11 15.98 -5.90
CA TYR A 57 -1.18 16.61 -5.13
C TYR A 57 -0.59 17.52 -4.06
N SER A 58 -1.21 18.67 -3.84
CA SER A 58 -0.84 19.53 -2.73
C SER A 58 -1.61 19.13 -1.49
N ARG A 59 -0.91 18.98 -0.38
CA ARG A 59 -1.47 18.64 0.91
C ARG A 59 -1.09 19.72 1.91
N THR A 60 -2.04 20.22 2.67
CA THR A 60 -1.76 21.09 3.80
C THR A 60 -1.43 20.21 5.01
N LEU A 61 -0.21 20.26 5.47
CA LEU A 61 0.22 19.64 6.72
C LEU A 61 0.14 20.66 7.84
N ARG A 62 -0.28 20.20 9.02
CA ARG A 62 -0.25 21.01 10.23
C ARG A 62 0.78 20.40 11.17
N HIS A 63 1.69 21.23 11.65
CA HIS A 63 2.61 20.86 12.70
C HIS A 63 2.51 21.86 13.86
N TRP A 64 2.67 21.37 15.06
CA TRP A 64 2.67 22.19 16.26
C TRP A 64 4.05 22.82 16.45
N ASP A 65 4.11 24.14 16.56
CA ASP A 65 5.31 24.86 16.95
C ASP A 65 5.29 25.11 18.47
N PRO A 66 6.06 24.35 19.26
CA PRO A 66 6.06 24.49 20.72
C PRO A 66 6.70 25.81 21.19
N ALA A 67 7.54 26.44 20.37
CA ALA A 67 8.19 27.70 20.73
C ALA A 67 7.24 28.88 20.60
N GLN A 68 6.32 28.82 19.65
CA GLN A 68 5.33 29.87 19.39
C GLN A 68 3.95 29.53 19.97
N GLY A 69 3.70 28.27 20.33
CA GLY A 69 2.41 27.82 20.85
C GLY A 69 1.28 27.89 19.81
N ILE A 70 1.59 27.73 18.53
CA ILE A 70 0.63 27.81 17.42
C ILE A 70 0.75 26.60 16.48
N TRP A 71 -0.33 26.34 15.76
CA TRP A 71 -0.31 25.42 14.62
C TRP A 71 0.17 26.16 13.37
N GLN A 72 1.26 25.68 12.79
CA GLN A 72 1.74 26.16 11.50
C GLN A 72 1.18 25.26 10.39
N GLU A 73 0.78 25.87 9.28
CA GLU A 73 0.33 25.16 8.08
C GLU A 73 1.42 25.26 7.00
N ASP A 74 1.82 24.10 6.50
CA ASP A 74 2.74 24.00 5.39
C ASP A 74 2.06 23.28 4.21
N LYS A 75 2.13 23.88 3.03
CA LYS A 75 1.65 23.27 1.79
C LYS A 75 2.76 22.44 1.17
N GLN A 76 2.69 21.14 1.39
CA GLN A 76 3.60 20.23 0.74
C GLN A 76 2.95 19.63 -0.51
N GLY A 77 3.63 19.78 -1.64
CA GLY A 77 3.31 19.03 -2.85
C GLY A 77 3.94 17.63 -2.76
N LYS A 78 3.13 16.58 -2.94
CA LYS A 78 3.69 15.23 -3.12
C LYS A 78 4.30 15.14 -4.50
N GLN A 79 5.53 14.69 -4.56
CA GLN A 79 6.19 14.33 -5.79
C GLN A 79 6.01 12.82 -6.04
N PRO A 80 5.73 12.39 -7.28
CA PRO A 80 5.74 10.97 -7.61
C PRO A 80 7.11 10.37 -7.31
N LEU A 81 7.14 9.05 -7.15
CA LEU A 81 8.40 8.32 -7.03
C LEU A 81 9.23 8.51 -8.30
N GLN A 82 10.53 8.69 -8.12
CA GLN A 82 11.48 8.95 -9.19
C GLN A 82 12.63 7.94 -9.16
N ARG A 83 13.36 7.86 -10.27
CA ARG A 83 14.60 7.08 -10.34
C ARG A 83 15.56 7.50 -9.22
N GLY A 84 16.10 6.52 -8.51
CA GLY A 84 16.99 6.72 -7.36
C GLY A 84 16.26 6.82 -6.03
N ASP A 85 14.93 6.88 -6.02
CA ASP A 85 14.19 6.84 -4.76
C ASP A 85 14.31 5.47 -4.09
N ARG A 86 14.36 5.50 -2.76
CA ARG A 86 14.39 4.33 -1.88
C ARG A 86 13.02 4.16 -1.25
N VAL A 87 12.51 2.92 -1.21
CA VAL A 87 11.17 2.65 -0.69
C VAL A 87 11.14 1.43 0.23
N ILE A 88 10.15 1.41 1.11
CA ILE A 88 9.67 0.19 1.77
C ILE A 88 8.42 -0.25 1.03
N ALA A 89 8.35 -1.53 0.67
CA ALA A 89 7.21 -2.11 -0.03
C ALA A 89 6.36 -2.95 0.94
N LEU A 90 5.04 -2.72 0.93
CA LEU A 90 4.07 -3.58 1.60
C LEU A 90 3.18 -4.23 0.54
N VAL A 91 3.19 -5.57 0.48
CA VAL A 91 2.21 -6.37 -0.26
C VAL A 91 1.28 -7.02 0.76
N ASN A 92 0.08 -6.48 0.84
CA ASN A 92 -0.90 -6.86 1.86
C ASN A 92 -2.02 -7.70 1.29
N ASN A 93 -2.29 -8.82 1.92
CA ASN A 93 -3.43 -9.69 1.65
C ASN A 93 -4.74 -9.02 2.09
N LEU A 94 -5.76 -9.05 1.25
CA LEU A 94 -7.09 -8.60 1.64
C LEU A 94 -7.91 -9.68 2.41
N GLY A 95 -7.37 -10.90 2.54
CA GLY A 95 -7.91 -11.92 3.43
C GLY A 95 -7.84 -13.34 2.87
N ALA A 96 -8.21 -13.57 1.63
CA ALA A 96 -8.36 -14.91 1.04
C ALA A 96 -7.31 -15.27 -0.02
N THR A 97 -6.34 -14.40 -0.29
CA THR A 97 -5.29 -14.67 -1.28
C THR A 97 -4.20 -15.55 -0.67
N PRO A 98 -3.79 -16.66 -1.30
CA PRO A 98 -2.69 -17.48 -0.83
C PRO A 98 -1.38 -16.69 -0.75
N LEU A 99 -0.57 -16.99 0.27
CA LEU A 99 0.71 -16.30 0.48
C LEU A 99 1.67 -16.46 -0.71
N SER A 100 1.62 -17.62 -1.39
CA SER A 100 2.40 -17.88 -2.61
C SER A 100 2.10 -16.90 -3.74
N GLU A 101 0.84 -16.49 -3.89
CA GLU A 101 0.45 -15.47 -4.88
C GLU A 101 0.96 -14.09 -4.49
N LEU A 102 0.97 -13.75 -3.20
CA LEU A 102 1.55 -12.49 -2.73
C LEU A 102 3.06 -12.40 -3.01
N TYR A 103 3.78 -13.52 -2.94
CA TYR A 103 5.18 -13.56 -3.37
C TYR A 103 5.33 -13.35 -4.87
N GLY A 104 4.40 -13.87 -5.69
CA GLY A 104 4.33 -13.56 -7.13
C GLY A 104 4.12 -12.06 -7.39
N VAL A 105 3.18 -11.45 -6.66
CA VAL A 105 2.95 -10.00 -6.69
C VAL A 105 4.23 -9.22 -6.36
N TYR A 106 4.90 -9.62 -5.26
CA TYR A 106 6.14 -8.95 -4.85
C TYR A 106 7.26 -9.12 -5.88
N ASN A 107 7.43 -10.31 -6.44
CA ASN A 107 8.42 -10.53 -7.48
C ASN A 107 8.21 -9.59 -8.68
N ARG A 108 6.96 -9.49 -9.16
CA ARG A 108 6.65 -8.58 -10.27
C ARG A 108 6.86 -7.11 -9.90
N LEU A 109 6.47 -6.72 -8.67
CA LEU A 109 6.68 -5.37 -8.15
C LEU A 109 8.18 -5.02 -8.10
N ASP A 110 9.02 -5.94 -7.63
CA ASP A 110 10.48 -5.75 -7.57
C ASP A 110 11.08 -5.55 -8.96
N GLU A 111 10.68 -6.38 -9.94
CA GLU A 111 11.09 -6.20 -11.34
C GLU A 111 10.73 -4.80 -11.88
N ARG A 112 9.51 -4.33 -11.59
CA ARG A 112 9.04 -3.00 -12.02
C ARG A 112 9.81 -1.86 -11.33
N CYS A 113 10.06 -2.01 -10.02
CA CYS A 113 10.89 -1.05 -9.29
C CYS A 113 12.31 -0.97 -9.86
N GLN A 114 12.95 -2.11 -10.12
CA GLN A 114 14.28 -2.17 -10.73
C GLN A 114 14.30 -1.48 -12.11
N GLN A 115 13.31 -1.76 -12.97
CA GLN A 115 13.19 -1.11 -14.30
C GLN A 115 13.03 0.40 -14.19
N ALA A 116 12.25 0.88 -13.21
CA ALA A 116 12.09 2.29 -12.93
C ALA A 116 13.30 2.93 -12.23
N GLY A 117 14.24 2.10 -11.73
CA GLY A 117 15.40 2.54 -10.96
C GLY A 117 15.04 2.97 -9.54
N ILE A 118 13.98 2.42 -8.98
CA ILE A 118 13.54 2.57 -7.58
C ILE A 118 14.10 1.40 -6.78
N VAL A 119 14.62 1.67 -5.59
CA VAL A 119 15.27 0.66 -4.74
C VAL A 119 14.32 0.27 -3.60
N ILE A 120 13.95 -1.02 -3.53
CA ILE A 120 13.22 -1.56 -2.38
C ILE A 120 14.23 -1.92 -1.28
N GLU A 121 14.26 -1.13 -0.20
CA GLU A 121 15.18 -1.34 0.94
C GLU A 121 14.66 -2.39 1.93
N ARG A 122 13.35 -2.41 2.14
CA ARG A 122 12.66 -3.34 3.05
C ARG A 122 11.31 -3.72 2.47
N ASN A 123 10.80 -4.86 2.89
CA ASN A 123 9.46 -5.29 2.48
C ASN A 123 8.70 -5.95 3.63
N LEU A 124 7.38 -5.94 3.49
CA LEU A 124 6.43 -6.73 4.28
C LEU A 124 5.46 -7.39 3.32
N ILE A 125 5.35 -8.73 3.39
CA ILE A 125 4.45 -9.50 2.56
C ILE A 125 3.60 -10.38 3.47
N GLY A 126 2.29 -10.17 3.47
CA GLY A 126 1.42 -10.95 4.36
C GLY A 126 0.06 -10.29 4.63
N SER A 127 -0.58 -10.69 5.72
CA SER A 127 -1.94 -10.29 6.11
C SER A 127 -1.88 -9.30 7.26
N TYR A 128 -1.82 -8.00 6.95
CA TYR A 128 -1.66 -6.94 7.95
C TYR A 128 -2.91 -6.06 8.09
N CYS A 129 -3.60 -5.81 6.99
CA CYS A 129 -4.85 -5.06 6.97
C CYS A 129 -5.83 -5.81 6.07
N THR A 130 -6.60 -6.73 6.66
CA THR A 130 -7.41 -7.70 5.94
C THR A 130 -8.90 -7.54 6.23
N SER A 131 -9.73 -8.06 5.32
CA SER A 131 -11.06 -8.55 5.61
C SER A 131 -11.02 -10.07 5.87
N LEU A 132 -12.16 -10.69 6.19
CA LEU A 132 -12.17 -12.14 6.47
C LEU A 132 -12.17 -12.99 5.20
N ASP A 133 -12.81 -12.51 4.13
CA ASP A 133 -13.08 -13.31 2.92
C ASP A 133 -13.06 -12.44 1.66
N MET A 134 -11.95 -11.74 1.43
CA MET A 134 -11.75 -10.98 0.21
C MET A 134 -10.51 -11.51 -0.51
N THR A 135 -10.69 -12.09 -1.69
CA THR A 135 -9.59 -12.44 -2.57
C THR A 135 -9.06 -11.17 -3.23
N GLY A 136 -7.80 -10.87 -2.99
CA GLY A 136 -7.15 -9.68 -3.53
C GLY A 136 -5.96 -9.27 -2.68
N PHE A 137 -5.29 -8.23 -3.13
CA PHE A 137 -4.12 -7.68 -2.47
C PHE A 137 -4.05 -6.17 -2.66
N SER A 138 -3.24 -5.52 -1.83
CA SER A 138 -2.88 -4.11 -2.02
C SER A 138 -1.36 -3.94 -2.02
N ILE A 139 -0.90 -2.91 -2.74
CA ILE A 139 0.51 -2.53 -2.80
C ILE A 139 0.64 -1.13 -2.21
N THR A 140 1.57 -0.98 -1.26
CA THR A 140 1.95 0.31 -0.72
C THR A 140 3.45 0.51 -0.89
N LEU A 141 3.85 1.67 -1.38
CA LEU A 141 5.25 2.09 -1.48
C LEU A 141 5.45 3.34 -0.61
N LEU A 142 6.27 3.20 0.42
CA LEU A 142 6.66 4.30 1.30
C LEU A 142 8.05 4.78 0.91
N LYS A 143 8.16 6.02 0.42
CA LYS A 143 9.47 6.64 0.19
C LYS A 143 10.17 6.86 1.52
N VAL A 144 11.46 6.51 1.59
CA VAL A 144 12.24 6.49 2.83
C VAL A 144 13.56 7.20 2.69
N ASP A 145 14.03 7.71 3.82
CA ASP A 145 15.36 8.19 4.10
C ASP A 145 16.04 7.31 5.18
N ASP A 146 17.23 7.67 5.58
CA ASP A 146 17.99 6.90 6.58
C ASP A 146 17.32 6.93 7.96
N GLU A 147 16.66 8.03 8.32
CA GLU A 147 15.92 8.14 9.59
C GLU A 147 14.71 7.19 9.59
N THR A 148 13.93 7.20 8.52
CA THR A 148 12.77 6.31 8.36
C THR A 148 13.18 4.84 8.39
N LEU A 149 14.31 4.48 7.75
CA LEU A 149 14.83 3.12 7.77
C LEU A 149 15.30 2.72 9.18
N ALA A 150 15.98 3.61 9.89
CA ALA A 150 16.39 3.35 11.27
C ALA A 150 15.18 3.13 12.19
N LEU A 151 14.11 3.91 12.02
CA LEU A 151 12.84 3.72 12.75
C LEU A 151 12.15 2.42 12.37
N TRP A 152 12.17 2.04 11.10
CA TRP A 152 11.60 0.77 10.62
C TRP A 152 12.34 -0.43 11.19
N ASP A 153 13.66 -0.38 11.23
CA ASP A 153 14.52 -1.46 11.73
C ASP A 153 14.54 -1.57 13.27
N ALA A 154 13.93 -0.61 13.96
CA ALA A 154 13.84 -0.64 15.43
C ALA A 154 13.04 -1.86 15.91
N PRO A 155 13.38 -2.45 17.08
CA PRO A 155 12.67 -3.61 17.62
C PRO A 155 11.18 -3.36 17.80
N VAL A 156 10.36 -4.33 17.35
CA VAL A 156 8.91 -4.31 17.47
C VAL A 156 8.42 -5.57 18.15
N HIS A 157 7.64 -5.42 19.22
CA HIS A 157 7.03 -6.51 19.97
C HIS A 157 5.55 -6.25 20.15
N THR A 158 4.74 -6.79 19.25
CA THR A 158 3.29 -6.78 19.34
C THR A 158 2.71 -8.17 19.06
N PRO A 159 1.46 -8.45 19.41
CA PRO A 159 0.84 -9.73 19.08
C PRO A 159 0.82 -10.06 17.58
N GLY A 160 0.78 -9.07 16.71
CA GLY A 160 0.68 -9.23 15.25
C GLY A 160 1.98 -8.99 14.48
N LEU A 161 3.01 -8.46 15.15
CA LEU A 161 4.25 -8.08 14.50
C LEU A 161 5.41 -8.15 15.47
N ASN A 162 6.45 -8.89 15.10
CA ASN A 162 7.62 -9.08 15.94
C ASN A 162 8.87 -9.16 15.07
N TRP A 163 9.80 -8.23 15.25
CA TRP A 163 11.15 -8.27 14.69
C TRP A 163 12.14 -7.47 15.51
N GLY A 164 13.43 -7.73 15.27
CA GLY A 164 14.53 -7.11 15.99
C GLY A 164 14.66 -7.67 17.42
N ASN A 165 15.86 -8.06 17.83
CA ASN A 165 16.18 -8.50 19.19
C ASN A 165 16.96 -7.41 19.92
#